data_e3201bbbf6c86e8683d3ef85e1c7176c
#
_entry.id   e3201bbbf6c86e8683d3ef85e1c7176c
#
_cell.length_a   1.000
_cell.length_b   1.000
_cell.length_c   1.000
_cell.angle_alpha   90.00
_cell.angle_beta   90.00
_cell.angle_gamma   90.00
#
_symmetry.space_group_name_H-M   'P 1'
#
loop_
_entity.id
_entity.type
_entity.pdbx_description
1 polymer ?
#
loop_
_entity_poly.entity_id
_entity_poly.type
_entity_poly.pdbx_seq_one_letter_code
_entity_poly.pdbx_strand_id
1 'polypeptide(L)'
;MTTIQSVRDDLNDIRYFFSHRQVFDDPHVSVSEQLREKIDQFNKAISLAPSKLNAVYLELYVHNKTQMELATDWKLSRNYICKLNIRLCEYLVDYFNNCANKVTGKGGKK
;
A
#
# COMPACT_ATOMS: atom_id res chain seq x y z
N MET A 1 -2.79 12.00 -11.93
CA MET A 1 -3.62 10.79 -11.90
C MET A 1 -2.80 9.59 -11.40
N THR A 2 -3.39 8.81 -10.52
CA THR A 2 -2.70 7.64 -9.96
C THR A 2 -2.72 6.49 -10.96
N THR A 3 -1.58 5.85 -11.15
CA THR A 3 -1.46 4.69 -12.05
C THR A 3 -0.99 3.47 -11.28
N ILE A 4 -1.10 2.30 -11.91
CA ILE A 4 -0.61 1.05 -11.32
C ILE A 4 0.88 1.17 -11.02
N GLN A 5 1.65 1.76 -11.92
CA GLN A 5 3.09 1.88 -11.70
C GLN A 5 3.39 2.80 -10.53
N SER A 6 2.68 3.92 -10.41
CA SER A 6 2.90 4.84 -9.30
C SER A 6 2.54 4.18 -7.96
N VAL A 7 1.48 3.38 -7.93
CA VAL A 7 1.11 2.64 -6.72
C VAL A 7 2.18 1.62 -6.35
N ARG A 8 2.71 0.90 -7.33
CA ARG A 8 3.78 -0.06 -7.08
C ARG A 8 5.02 0.60 -6.54
N ASP A 9 5.38 1.75 -7.10
CA ASP A 9 6.54 2.50 -6.63
C ASP A 9 6.32 2.95 -5.19
N ASP A 10 5.13 3.44 -4.89
CA ASP A 10 4.79 3.88 -3.54
C ASP A 10 4.79 2.71 -2.55
N LEU A 11 4.26 1.56 -2.95
CA LEU A 11 4.27 0.37 -2.09
C LEU A 11 5.70 -0.09 -1.82
N ASN A 12 6.57 -0.01 -2.81
CA ASN A 12 7.98 -0.35 -2.62
C ASN A 12 8.65 0.59 -1.63
N ASP A 13 8.33 1.89 -1.70
CA ASP A 13 8.84 2.87 -0.74
C ASP A 13 8.36 2.56 0.66
N ILE A 14 7.10 2.19 0.81
CA ILE A 14 6.51 1.83 2.10
C ILE A 14 7.18 0.58 2.64
N ARG A 15 7.38 -0.42 1.78
CA ARG A 15 8.05 -1.65 2.17
C ARG A 15 9.48 -1.37 2.64
N TYR A 16 10.18 -0.51 1.92
CA TYR A 16 11.54 -0.11 2.30
C TYR A 16 11.53 0.54 3.67
N PHE A 17 10.59 1.45 3.91
CA PHE A 17 10.49 2.14 5.20
C PHE A 17 10.36 1.12 6.35
N PHE A 18 9.43 0.17 6.23
CA PHE A 18 9.21 -0.78 7.30
C PHE A 18 10.36 -1.78 7.47
N SER A 19 11.06 -2.10 6.37
CA SER A 19 12.22 -3.01 6.46
C SER A 19 13.43 -2.34 7.10
N HIS A 20 13.49 -1.00 7.06
CA HIS A 20 14.60 -0.24 7.62
C HIS A 20 14.14 0.65 8.77
N ARG A 21 13.11 0.22 9.47
CA ARG A 21 12.49 1.04 10.49
C ARG A 21 13.47 1.50 11.57
N GLN A 22 14.39 0.64 11.98
CA GLN A 22 15.37 1.00 12.99
C GLN A 22 16.25 2.16 12.54
N VAL A 23 16.57 2.22 11.25
CA VAL A 23 17.36 3.30 10.70
C VAL A 23 16.57 4.61 10.79
N PHE A 24 15.28 4.55 10.44
CA PHE A 24 14.44 5.75 10.47
C PHE A 24 14.08 6.18 11.88
N ASP A 25 14.22 5.29 12.85
CA ASP A 25 14.00 5.65 14.26
C ASP A 25 15.22 6.34 14.88
N ASP A 26 16.36 6.32 14.18
CA ASP A 26 17.58 7.00 14.63
C ASP A 26 17.33 8.51 14.61
N PRO A 27 17.60 9.24 15.71
CA PRO A 27 17.37 10.69 15.74
C PRO A 27 18.18 11.46 14.72
N HIS A 28 19.23 10.87 14.17
CA HIS A 28 20.05 11.52 13.16
C HIS A 28 19.53 11.28 11.73
N VAL A 29 18.51 10.46 11.59
CA VAL A 29 17.91 10.17 10.30
C VAL A 29 16.48 10.69 10.31
N SER A 30 16.14 11.58 9.38
CA SER A 30 14.76 12.05 9.29
C SER A 30 14.01 11.36 8.16
N VAL A 31 12.77 11.03 8.46
CA VAL A 31 11.85 10.51 7.45
C VAL A 31 11.20 11.70 6.79
N SER A 32 11.18 11.74 5.46
CA SER A 32 10.56 12.85 4.76
C SER A 32 9.08 12.92 5.09
N GLU A 33 8.57 14.14 5.12
CA GLU A 33 7.16 14.37 5.37
C GLU A 33 6.31 13.75 4.29
N GLN A 34 6.79 13.78 3.05
CA GLN A 34 6.08 13.16 1.94
C GLN A 34 5.90 11.65 2.15
N LEU A 35 6.93 10.99 2.67
CA LEU A 35 6.84 9.55 2.92
C LEU A 35 5.86 9.26 4.05
N ARG A 36 5.87 10.05 5.10
CA ARG A 36 4.91 9.88 6.20
C ARG A 36 3.48 10.07 5.73
N GLU A 37 3.24 11.10 4.93
CA GLU A 37 1.91 11.35 4.39
C GLU A 37 1.47 10.22 3.49
N LYS A 38 2.40 9.69 2.68
CA LYS A 38 2.11 8.58 1.80
C LYS A 38 1.69 7.35 2.61
N ILE A 39 2.44 7.03 3.65
CA ILE A 39 2.12 5.89 4.51
C ILE A 39 0.75 6.07 5.16
N ASP A 40 0.46 7.27 5.66
CA ASP A 40 -0.83 7.56 6.28
C ASP A 40 -1.98 7.41 5.27
N GLN A 41 -1.78 7.91 4.06
CA GLN A 41 -2.79 7.80 3.01
C GLN A 41 -3.06 6.34 2.64
N PHE A 42 -1.99 5.56 2.51
CA PHE A 42 -2.13 4.14 2.17
C PHE A 42 -2.80 3.39 3.32
N ASN A 43 -2.40 3.66 4.56
CA ASN A 43 -3.03 3.01 5.72
C ASN A 43 -4.52 3.32 5.77
N LYS A 44 -4.89 4.54 5.46
CA LYS A 44 -6.29 4.93 5.44
C LYS A 44 -7.05 4.20 4.34
N ALA A 45 -6.48 4.14 3.14
CA ALA A 45 -7.11 3.43 2.03
C ALA A 45 -7.28 1.96 2.36
N ILE A 46 -6.25 1.36 2.96
CA ILE A 46 -6.27 -0.06 3.30
C ILE A 46 -7.27 -0.37 4.41
N SER A 47 -7.47 0.56 5.33
CA SER A 47 -8.45 0.34 6.41
C SER A 47 -9.88 0.19 5.86
N LEU A 48 -10.14 0.69 4.66
CA LEU A 48 -11.44 0.60 4.01
C LEU A 48 -11.50 -0.54 2.99
N ALA A 49 -10.40 -1.25 2.79
CA ALA A 49 -10.31 -2.31 1.80
C ALA A 49 -10.94 -3.61 2.29
N PRO A 50 -11.30 -4.52 1.37
CA PRO A 50 -11.67 -5.88 1.78
C PRO A 50 -10.58 -6.50 2.65
N SER A 51 -11.00 -7.30 3.63
CA SER A 51 -10.06 -7.84 4.62
C SER A 51 -8.90 -8.62 4.00
N LYS A 52 -9.14 -9.32 2.90
CA LYS A 52 -8.09 -10.07 2.23
C LYS A 52 -7.01 -9.15 1.65
N LEU A 53 -7.40 -8.03 1.05
CA LEU A 53 -6.45 -7.07 0.51
C LEU A 53 -5.72 -6.35 1.65
N ASN A 54 -6.41 -6.07 2.73
CA ASN A 54 -5.79 -5.49 3.92
C ASN A 54 -4.69 -6.43 4.43
N ALA A 55 -4.99 -7.73 4.54
CA ALA A 55 -4.02 -8.72 5.01
C ALA A 55 -2.83 -8.83 4.06
N VAL A 56 -3.06 -8.81 2.74
CA VAL A 56 -1.97 -8.86 1.77
C VAL A 56 -1.05 -7.65 1.95
N TYR A 57 -1.63 -6.48 2.11
CA TYR A 57 -0.85 -5.27 2.32
C TYR A 57 0.03 -5.39 3.57
N LEU A 58 -0.55 -5.81 4.68
CA LEU A 58 0.18 -5.92 5.93
C LEU A 58 1.33 -6.93 5.82
N GLU A 59 1.04 -8.10 5.25
CA GLU A 59 2.06 -9.15 5.19
C GLU A 59 3.20 -8.80 4.23
N LEU A 60 2.88 -8.28 3.05
CA LEU A 60 3.90 -8.02 2.05
C LEU A 60 4.66 -6.73 2.28
N TYR A 61 3.98 -5.69 2.71
CA TYR A 61 4.58 -4.35 2.73
C TYR A 61 4.92 -3.84 4.12
N VAL A 62 4.18 -4.23 5.12
CA VAL A 62 4.48 -3.85 6.50
C VAL A 62 5.37 -4.88 7.17
N HIS A 63 5.03 -6.16 7.06
CA HIS A 63 5.81 -7.25 7.66
C HIS A 63 6.94 -7.75 6.75
N ASN A 64 7.02 -7.23 5.54
CA ASN A 64 8.08 -7.49 4.56
C ASN A 64 8.24 -8.96 4.16
N LYS A 65 7.17 -9.71 4.18
CA LYS A 65 7.22 -11.09 3.68
C LYS A 65 7.32 -11.07 2.16
N THR A 66 7.97 -12.10 1.62
CA THR A 66 7.95 -12.29 0.17
C THR A 66 6.62 -12.96 -0.21
N GLN A 67 6.29 -12.89 -1.51
CA GLN A 67 5.09 -13.57 -2.00
C GLN A 67 5.16 -15.08 -1.74
N MET A 68 6.36 -15.65 -1.86
CA MET A 68 6.55 -17.07 -1.61
C MET A 68 6.28 -17.40 -0.14
N GLU A 69 6.79 -16.58 0.77
CA GLU A 69 6.57 -16.79 2.20
C GLU A 69 5.10 -16.69 2.54
N LEU A 70 4.41 -15.71 1.98
CA LEU A 70 2.99 -15.54 2.23
C LEU A 70 2.18 -16.70 1.66
N ALA A 71 2.54 -17.16 0.46
CA ALA A 71 1.89 -18.32 -0.14
C ALA A 71 2.03 -19.55 0.75
N THR A 72 3.21 -19.76 1.30
CA THR A 72 3.46 -20.88 2.21
C THR A 72 2.63 -20.73 3.49
N ASP A 73 2.63 -19.54 4.08
CA ASP A 73 1.90 -19.29 5.32
C ASP A 73 0.41 -19.50 5.16
N TRP A 74 -0.14 -19.07 4.03
CA TRP A 74 -1.58 -19.16 3.78
C TRP A 74 -1.98 -20.44 3.06
N LYS A 75 -0.99 -21.29 2.72
CA LYS A 75 -1.23 -22.55 2.00
C LYS A 75 -1.92 -22.32 0.66
N LEU A 76 -1.45 -21.30 -0.04
CA LEU A 76 -1.97 -20.92 -1.35
C LEU A 76 -0.82 -20.95 -2.36
N SER A 77 -1.16 -20.90 -3.64
CA SER A 77 -0.13 -20.85 -4.67
C SER A 77 0.45 -19.46 -4.75
N ARG A 78 1.72 -19.37 -5.16
CA ARG A 78 2.36 -18.08 -5.37
C ARG A 78 1.63 -17.28 -6.44
N ASN A 79 1.11 -17.95 -7.48
CA ASN A 79 0.36 -17.28 -8.52
C ASN A 79 -0.89 -16.59 -7.96
N TYR A 80 -1.56 -17.24 -7.01
CA TYR A 80 -2.73 -16.64 -6.39
C TYR A 80 -2.36 -15.40 -5.57
N ILE A 81 -1.24 -15.48 -4.82
CA ILE A 81 -0.74 -14.33 -4.07
C ILE A 81 -0.40 -13.19 -5.02
N CYS A 82 0.22 -13.50 -6.16
CA CYS A 82 0.53 -12.49 -7.17
C CYS A 82 -0.74 -11.80 -7.66
N LYS A 83 -1.80 -12.57 -7.91
CA LYS A 83 -3.09 -12.01 -8.33
C LYS A 83 -3.70 -11.12 -7.25
N LEU A 84 -3.59 -11.53 -5.99
CA LEU A 84 -4.08 -10.70 -4.89
C LEU A 84 -3.32 -9.38 -4.82
N ASN A 85 -2.02 -9.42 -5.06
CA ASN A 85 -1.22 -8.20 -5.06
C ASN A 85 -1.62 -7.28 -6.21
N ILE A 86 -1.92 -7.84 -7.38
CA ILE A 86 -2.41 -7.04 -8.50
C ILE A 86 -3.75 -6.39 -8.14
N ARG A 87 -4.64 -7.15 -7.53
CA ARG A 87 -5.94 -6.62 -7.08
C ARG A 87 -5.76 -5.51 -6.05
N LEU A 88 -4.80 -5.67 -5.15
CA LEU A 88 -4.48 -4.63 -4.19
C LEU A 88 -4.07 -3.34 -4.90
N CYS A 89 -3.19 -3.45 -5.88
CA CYS A 89 -2.75 -2.29 -6.64
C CYS A 89 -3.93 -1.63 -7.37
N GLU A 90 -4.80 -2.44 -7.99
CA GLU A 90 -5.97 -1.93 -8.68
C GLU A 90 -6.92 -1.22 -7.72
N TYR A 91 -7.13 -1.80 -6.54
CA TYR A 91 -7.95 -1.18 -5.51
C TYR A 91 -7.39 0.19 -5.13
N LEU A 92 -6.09 0.27 -4.93
CA LEU A 92 -5.46 1.53 -4.52
C LEU A 92 -5.53 2.58 -5.62
N VAL A 93 -5.35 2.16 -6.87
CA VAL A 93 -5.51 3.08 -8.00
C VAL A 93 -6.93 3.66 -8.01
N ASP A 94 -7.92 2.79 -7.88
CA ASP A 94 -9.31 3.24 -7.87
C ASP A 94 -9.60 4.14 -6.67
N TYR A 95 -9.12 3.75 -5.51
CA TYR A 95 -9.34 4.54 -4.31
C TYR A 95 -8.79 5.95 -4.46
N PHE A 96 -7.54 6.07 -4.88
CA PHE A 96 -6.92 7.39 -4.98
C PHE A 96 -7.49 8.22 -6.10
N ASN A 97 -7.84 7.60 -7.22
CA ASN A 97 -8.47 8.33 -8.32
C ASN A 97 -9.87 8.79 -7.95
N ASN A 98 -10.61 7.96 -7.25
CA ASN A 98 -11.94 8.33 -6.79
C ASN A 98 -11.88 9.42 -5.73
N CYS A 99 -10.91 9.36 -4.84
CA CYS A 99 -10.73 10.40 -3.86
C CYS A 99 -10.42 11.74 -4.52
N ALA A 100 -9.52 11.73 -5.52
CA ALA A 100 -9.18 12.93 -6.24
C ALA A 100 -10.41 13.47 -6.97
N ASN A 101 -11.15 12.59 -7.63
CA ASN A 101 -12.37 12.98 -8.32
C ASN A 101 -13.41 13.51 -7.36
N LYS A 102 -13.53 12.89 -6.23
CA LYS A 102 -14.49 13.29 -5.22
C LYS A 102 -14.19 14.68 -4.71
N VAL A 103 -12.93 14.95 -4.44
CA VAL A 103 -12.53 16.29 -4.01
C VAL A 103 -12.83 17.31 -5.10
N THR A 104 -12.51 16.97 -6.32
CA THR A 104 -12.79 17.84 -7.46
C THR A 104 -14.29 17.98 -7.69
N GLY A 105 -14.97 16.85 -7.68
CA GLY A 105 -16.40 16.85 -7.96
C GLY A 105 -17.22 17.43 -6.85
N LYS A 106 -16.74 17.34 -5.63
CA LYS A 106 -17.40 17.92 -4.54
C LYS A 106 -17.66 19.36 -4.70
N GLY A 107 -16.75 19.99 -5.31
CA GLY A 107 -17.02 21.34 -5.68
C GLY A 107 -18.23 21.40 -6.55
N GLY A 108 -18.50 20.37 -7.23
CA GLY A 108 -19.66 20.33 -8.05
C GLY A 108 -20.81 19.72 -7.39
N LYS A 109 -20.81 18.88 -6.71
CA LYS A 109 -21.92 18.22 -6.48
C LYS A 109 -22.52 17.68 -5.45
N LYS A 110 -22.50 17.75 -5.43
CA LYS A 110 -23.14 17.46 -4.65
C LYS A 110 -23.28 17.37 -4.16
#